data_9fb6eb364d9f9f530457390136825617
#
_entry.id   9fb6eb364d9f9f530457390136825617
#
_cell.length_a   1.000
_cell.length_b   1.000
_cell.length_c   1.000
_cell.angle_alpha   90.00
_cell.angle_beta   90.00
_cell.angle_gamma   90.00
#
_symmetry.space_group_name_H-M   'P 1'
#
loop_
_entity.id
_entity.type
_entity.pdbx_description
1 polymer ?
#
loop_
_entity_poly.entity_id
_entity_poly.type
_entity_poly.pdbx_seq_one_letter_code
_entity_poly.pdbx_strand_id
1 'polypeptide(L)'
;MKKKILSFAIVFMLIISTCAYAVNISIDNVNVGFTEQTGAPFVDGSSRTQVPLRITMESFGATVKWDDSTKTAIIEKDGIKVEVPIGQNYIKKNGQQIKNDTAAIIKDGKTYLPIRAVLESFGASVGWDNATQTVTASRSGNVVALENLKIHFIDVGQADSILIDLSGDNEILIDAGNKGDADTIINYVKNQNIDDIEYLILTHFHEDHIGAAPDIINKLKIEKVYMPDTTADTDIYKDTMQAIWDNNITSVKAKGGLNIINNQGLKFDVLAPNSMWYSEMNEYSLVTKLLYGDTSFLFTGDAESVSELEMTRAGYNLNADLLKVGHHGGDTSTSQIFLDAVTPKYAIISVGTDNTYGHPHQKALDRLIATGAKIYRTDEQGNIVATSNGTIITLDKVASTVITPPVQEPSVTTPAVPTVPTTNGTATESNAKYIGNSDSLKFHKPGCSSVSSMSQINKVFFLERIDATNKSYVPCGRCKP
;
A
#
# COMPACT_ATOMS: atom_id res chain seq x y z
N MET A 1 -51.84 -0.10 -57.33
CA MET A 1 -51.46 0.57 -56.06
C MET A 1 -50.14 -0.01 -55.57
N LYS A 2 -49.03 0.68 -55.81
CA LYS A 2 -47.69 0.22 -55.37
C LYS A 2 -47.34 0.88 -54.05
N LYS A 3 -47.25 0.10 -52.96
CA LYS A 3 -46.79 0.57 -51.66
C LYS A 3 -45.26 0.73 -51.67
N LYS A 4 -44.78 1.95 -51.46
CA LYS A 4 -43.37 2.24 -51.23
C LYS A 4 -43.09 1.94 -49.74
N ILE A 5 -42.14 1.01 -49.51
CA ILE A 5 -41.59 0.75 -48.20
C ILE A 5 -40.37 1.70 -48.05
N LEU A 6 -40.48 2.61 -47.08
CA LEU A 6 -39.41 3.55 -46.71
C LEU A 6 -38.55 2.87 -45.63
N SER A 7 -37.35 2.41 -46.00
CA SER A 7 -36.34 1.89 -45.05
C SER A 7 -35.71 3.05 -44.32
N PHE A 8 -35.96 3.13 -43.02
CA PHE A 8 -35.25 4.03 -42.10
C PHE A 8 -33.97 3.31 -41.62
N ALA A 9 -32.82 3.71 -42.14
CA ALA A 9 -31.54 3.28 -41.60
C ALA A 9 -31.20 4.12 -40.38
N ILE A 10 -31.31 3.52 -39.20
CA ILE A 10 -30.84 4.13 -37.95
C ILE A 10 -29.31 3.94 -37.92
N VAL A 11 -28.57 5.02 -38.19
CA VAL A 11 -27.13 5.08 -37.93
C VAL A 11 -26.93 5.18 -36.42
N PHE A 12 -26.48 4.07 -35.82
CA PHE A 12 -26.06 4.06 -34.41
C PHE A 12 -24.67 4.67 -34.34
N MET A 13 -24.62 5.97 -34.03
CA MET A 13 -23.37 6.68 -33.80
C MET A 13 -22.83 6.24 -32.44
N LEU A 14 -21.86 5.32 -32.40
CA LEU A 14 -21.12 5.00 -31.19
C LEU A 14 -20.35 6.26 -30.77
N ILE A 15 -20.86 6.96 -29.78
CA ILE A 15 -20.10 7.97 -29.04
C ILE A 15 -19.13 7.19 -28.16
N ILE A 16 -17.89 7.01 -28.65
CA ILE A 16 -16.78 6.62 -27.80
C ILE A 16 -16.51 7.83 -26.90
N SER A 17 -17.10 7.80 -25.72
CA SER A 17 -16.72 8.71 -24.64
C SER A 17 -15.29 8.36 -24.25
N THR A 18 -14.32 9.10 -24.78
CA THR A 18 -12.98 9.13 -24.21
C THR A 18 -13.14 9.72 -22.81
N CYS A 19 -13.11 8.87 -21.79
CA CYS A 19 -12.92 9.32 -20.42
C CYS A 19 -11.59 10.07 -20.41
N ALA A 20 -11.62 11.39 -20.57
CA ALA A 20 -10.50 12.23 -20.21
C ALA A 20 -10.34 12.07 -18.69
N TYR A 21 -9.30 11.39 -18.26
CA TYR A 21 -8.96 11.33 -16.84
C TYR A 21 -8.77 12.77 -16.36
N ALA A 22 -9.66 13.21 -15.47
CA ALA A 22 -9.54 14.51 -14.86
C ALA A 22 -8.28 14.48 -13.98
N VAL A 23 -7.35 15.38 -14.23
CA VAL A 23 -6.19 15.56 -13.35
C VAL A 23 -6.67 16.19 -12.05
N ASN A 24 -6.28 15.59 -10.93
CA ASN A 24 -6.57 16.08 -9.60
C ASN A 24 -5.35 16.78 -8.99
N ILE A 25 -5.58 17.57 -7.95
CA ILE A 25 -4.54 18.15 -7.12
C ILE A 25 -4.89 17.87 -5.65
N SER A 26 -3.94 17.37 -4.91
CA SER A 26 -4.03 17.17 -3.48
C SER A 26 -2.94 18.00 -2.79
N ILE A 27 -3.33 18.77 -1.80
CA ILE A 27 -2.42 19.58 -0.96
C ILE A 27 -2.57 19.07 0.46
N ASP A 28 -1.47 18.58 1.05
CA ASP A 28 -1.47 17.95 2.39
C ASP A 28 -2.57 16.87 2.52
N ASN A 29 -2.68 16.02 1.50
CA ASN A 29 -3.69 14.96 1.37
C ASN A 29 -5.15 15.43 1.28
N VAL A 30 -5.40 16.74 1.10
CA VAL A 30 -6.73 17.28 0.87
C VAL A 30 -6.90 17.63 -0.61
N ASN A 31 -7.90 17.07 -1.27
CA ASN A 31 -8.16 17.36 -2.68
C ASN A 31 -8.64 18.80 -2.86
N VAL A 32 -8.03 19.51 -3.83
CA VAL A 32 -8.49 20.85 -4.23
C VAL A 32 -9.78 20.71 -5.02
N GLY A 33 -10.86 21.32 -4.53
CA GLY A 33 -12.16 21.31 -5.19
C GLY A 33 -12.23 22.30 -6.36
N PHE A 34 -12.28 21.79 -7.59
CA PHE A 34 -12.44 22.61 -8.79
C PHE A 34 -13.90 22.73 -9.20
N THR A 35 -14.29 23.93 -9.65
CA THR A 35 -15.63 24.23 -10.18
C THR A 35 -15.52 24.91 -11.55
N GLU A 36 -16.60 25.10 -12.26
CA GLU A 36 -16.60 25.89 -13.51
C GLU A 36 -16.07 27.31 -13.28
N GLN A 37 -16.36 27.92 -12.13
CA GLN A 37 -15.90 29.25 -11.78
C GLN A 37 -14.40 29.31 -11.50
N THR A 38 -13.83 28.29 -10.87
CA THR A 38 -12.40 28.23 -10.56
C THR A 38 -11.55 27.65 -11.69
N GLY A 39 -12.15 26.92 -12.61
CA GLY A 39 -11.49 26.14 -13.65
C GLY A 39 -11.02 24.79 -13.12
N ALA A 40 -10.60 23.89 -14.00
CA ALA A 40 -10.07 22.57 -13.67
C ALA A 40 -8.69 22.35 -14.31
N PRO A 41 -7.82 21.54 -13.69
CA PRO A 41 -6.54 21.16 -14.29
C PRO A 41 -6.72 20.43 -15.63
N PHE A 42 -5.73 20.58 -16.50
CA PHE A 42 -5.68 19.84 -17.78
C PHE A 42 -4.23 19.58 -18.19
N VAL A 43 -4.01 18.60 -19.05
CA VAL A 43 -2.71 18.32 -19.65
C VAL A 43 -2.59 19.10 -20.95
N ASP A 44 -1.51 19.88 -21.11
CA ASP A 44 -1.25 20.66 -22.32
C ASP A 44 -0.62 19.81 -23.44
N GLY A 45 -0.44 20.40 -24.61
CA GLY A 45 0.17 19.74 -25.77
C GLY A 45 1.63 19.31 -25.58
N SER A 46 2.29 19.73 -24.52
CA SER A 46 3.64 19.33 -24.11
C SER A 46 3.64 18.27 -23.01
N SER A 47 2.49 17.64 -22.73
CA SER A 47 2.29 16.65 -21.65
C SER A 47 2.62 17.22 -20.28
N ARG A 48 2.31 18.50 -20.03
CA ARG A 48 2.44 19.15 -18.74
C ARG A 48 1.07 19.46 -18.15
N THR A 49 0.92 19.17 -16.87
CA THR A 49 -0.30 19.51 -16.12
C THR A 49 -0.36 21.00 -15.86
N GLN A 50 -1.34 21.66 -16.43
CA GLN A 50 -1.69 23.05 -16.22
C GLN A 50 -2.77 23.13 -15.15
N VAL A 51 -2.56 23.92 -14.10
CA VAL A 51 -3.50 24.05 -12.99
C VAL A 51 -4.00 25.49 -12.84
N PRO A 52 -5.27 25.67 -12.42
CA PRO A 52 -5.78 27.01 -12.09
C PRO A 52 -5.01 27.59 -10.91
N LEU A 53 -4.24 28.65 -11.14
CA LEU A 53 -3.29 29.20 -10.18
C LEU A 53 -3.96 29.63 -8.87
N ARG A 54 -5.03 30.45 -8.98
CA ARG A 54 -5.62 31.08 -7.80
C ARG A 54 -6.14 30.07 -6.80
N ILE A 55 -7.07 29.22 -7.20
CA ILE A 55 -7.68 28.25 -6.28
C ILE A 55 -6.64 27.29 -5.69
N THR A 56 -5.65 26.89 -6.49
CA THR A 56 -4.58 26.00 -6.01
C THR A 56 -3.71 26.69 -4.95
N MET A 57 -3.30 27.94 -5.18
CA MET A 57 -2.45 28.65 -4.24
C MET A 57 -3.21 29.13 -2.99
N GLU A 58 -4.48 29.49 -3.13
CA GLU A 58 -5.34 29.81 -1.97
C GLU A 58 -5.60 28.55 -1.11
N SER A 59 -5.80 27.39 -1.73
CA SER A 59 -5.84 26.11 -1.00
C SER A 59 -4.50 25.76 -0.33
N PHE A 60 -3.39 26.20 -0.90
CA PHE A 60 -2.06 26.12 -0.30
C PHE A 60 -1.85 27.15 0.85
N GLY A 61 -2.80 28.03 1.08
CA GLY A 61 -2.74 29.06 2.13
C GLY A 61 -1.94 30.30 1.75
N ALA A 62 -1.75 30.56 0.45
CA ALA A 62 -1.11 31.78 -0.06
C ALA A 62 -2.15 32.81 -0.48
N THR A 63 -1.79 34.08 -0.52
CA THR A 63 -2.59 35.14 -1.15
C THR A 63 -2.19 35.29 -2.62
N VAL A 64 -3.18 35.52 -3.49
CA VAL A 64 -2.96 35.67 -4.93
C VAL A 64 -3.51 37.03 -5.40
N LYS A 65 -2.63 37.88 -5.91
CA LYS A 65 -2.93 39.19 -6.50
C LYS A 65 -2.64 39.20 -8.01
N TRP A 66 -3.21 40.12 -8.72
CA TRP A 66 -2.96 40.33 -10.15
C TRP A 66 -2.44 41.73 -10.40
N ASP A 67 -1.33 41.83 -11.14
CA ASP A 67 -0.81 43.07 -11.67
C ASP A 67 -1.16 43.17 -13.16
N ASP A 68 -2.12 44.05 -13.48
CA ASP A 68 -2.61 44.20 -14.84
C ASP A 68 -1.59 44.94 -15.73
N SER A 69 -0.74 45.77 -15.15
CA SER A 69 0.27 46.55 -15.89
C SER A 69 1.38 45.65 -16.46
N THR A 70 1.78 44.66 -15.71
CA THR A 70 2.85 43.70 -16.08
C THR A 70 2.30 42.34 -16.52
N LYS A 71 0.96 42.13 -16.48
CA LYS A 71 0.32 40.86 -16.75
C LYS A 71 0.93 39.73 -15.92
N THR A 72 1.09 39.98 -14.64
CA THR A 72 1.79 39.06 -13.71
C THR A 72 0.88 38.69 -12.53
N ALA A 73 0.79 37.37 -12.25
CA ALA A 73 0.21 36.93 -10.99
C ALA A 73 1.26 37.00 -9.89
N ILE A 74 0.87 37.57 -8.74
CA ILE A 74 1.73 37.74 -7.56
C ILE A 74 1.17 36.87 -6.45
N ILE A 75 2.01 35.95 -5.93
CA ILE A 75 1.67 35.03 -4.87
C ILE A 75 2.53 35.35 -3.65
N GLU A 76 1.92 35.51 -2.50
CA GLU A 76 2.61 35.86 -1.25
C GLU A 76 2.20 34.88 -0.14
N LYS A 77 3.20 34.34 0.57
CA LYS A 77 3.02 33.49 1.74
C LYS A 77 4.31 33.51 2.59
N ASP A 78 4.17 33.66 3.91
CA ASP A 78 5.26 33.51 4.90
C ASP A 78 6.52 34.36 4.55
N GLY A 79 6.31 35.60 4.03
CA GLY A 79 7.40 36.51 3.63
C GLY A 79 8.06 36.20 2.29
N ILE A 80 7.64 35.14 1.61
CA ILE A 80 8.09 34.76 0.26
C ILE A 80 7.13 35.40 -0.75
N LYS A 81 7.67 36.05 -1.78
CA LYS A 81 6.94 36.57 -2.93
C LYS A 81 7.34 35.80 -4.19
N VAL A 82 6.34 35.25 -4.88
CA VAL A 82 6.52 34.60 -6.19
C VAL A 82 5.73 35.35 -7.25
N GLU A 83 6.39 35.74 -8.33
CA GLU A 83 5.80 36.47 -9.46
C GLU A 83 5.77 35.53 -10.67
N VAL A 84 4.59 35.39 -11.30
CA VAL A 84 4.33 34.53 -12.44
C VAL A 84 3.91 35.39 -13.64
N PRO A 85 4.86 35.85 -14.48
CA PRO A 85 4.53 36.63 -15.67
C PRO A 85 3.92 35.72 -16.76
N ILE A 86 2.82 36.18 -17.36
CA ILE A 86 2.11 35.44 -18.40
C ILE A 86 2.95 35.34 -19.68
N GLY A 87 2.91 34.17 -20.32
CA GLY A 87 3.64 33.93 -21.56
C GLY A 87 5.14 33.66 -21.38
N GLN A 88 5.63 33.66 -20.15
CA GLN A 88 7.03 33.38 -19.85
C GLN A 88 7.22 31.99 -19.23
N ASN A 89 8.30 31.31 -19.59
CA ASN A 89 8.68 29.98 -19.07
C ASN A 89 9.60 30.12 -17.83
N TYR A 90 9.35 31.11 -17.01
CA TYR A 90 10.01 31.31 -15.72
C TYR A 90 9.06 32.00 -14.74
N ILE A 91 9.40 31.86 -13.46
CA ILE A 91 8.80 32.58 -12.34
C ILE A 91 9.91 33.39 -11.65
N LYS A 92 9.55 34.31 -10.76
CA LYS A 92 10.53 34.99 -9.91
C LYS A 92 10.19 34.77 -8.45
N LYS A 93 11.15 34.25 -7.67
CA LYS A 93 11.08 34.12 -6.21
C LYS A 93 11.89 35.24 -5.58
N ASN A 94 11.25 36.12 -4.85
CA ASN A 94 11.90 37.30 -4.24
C ASN A 94 12.80 38.07 -5.23
N GLY A 95 12.36 38.20 -6.49
CA GLY A 95 13.09 38.85 -7.57
C GLY A 95 14.07 37.93 -8.34
N GLN A 96 14.44 36.79 -7.81
CA GLN A 96 15.32 35.82 -8.48
C GLN A 96 14.54 34.97 -9.48
N GLN A 97 15.02 34.92 -10.73
CA GLN A 97 14.37 34.14 -11.79
C GLN A 97 14.64 32.63 -11.63
N ILE A 98 13.58 31.84 -11.71
CA ILE A 98 13.58 30.35 -11.70
C ILE A 98 12.92 29.88 -12.99
N LYS A 99 13.60 29.02 -13.73
CA LYS A 99 13.06 28.42 -14.95
C LYS A 99 11.84 27.53 -14.62
N ASN A 100 10.80 27.61 -15.45
CA ASN A 100 9.65 26.73 -15.42
C ASN A 100 9.58 25.87 -16.70
N ASP A 101 8.93 24.73 -16.65
CA ASP A 101 8.87 23.76 -17.75
C ASP A 101 8.11 24.30 -18.97
N THR A 102 7.07 25.11 -18.73
CA THR A 102 6.26 25.75 -19.77
C THR A 102 5.76 27.11 -19.25
N ALA A 103 5.25 27.91 -20.18
CA ALA A 103 4.77 29.25 -19.85
C ALA A 103 3.41 29.21 -19.12
N ALA A 104 3.21 30.17 -18.20
CA ALA A 104 1.89 30.45 -17.67
C ALA A 104 0.98 31.02 -18.76
N ILE A 105 -0.28 30.61 -18.81
CA ILE A 105 -1.25 31.05 -19.80
C ILE A 105 -2.53 31.59 -19.14
N ILE A 106 -3.28 32.38 -19.89
CA ILE A 106 -4.66 32.74 -19.55
C ILE A 106 -5.60 31.92 -20.44
N LYS A 107 -6.52 31.19 -19.81
CA LYS A 107 -7.58 30.45 -20.47
C LYS A 107 -8.91 30.75 -19.77
N ASP A 108 -9.93 31.15 -20.50
CA ASP A 108 -11.26 31.48 -19.96
C ASP A 108 -11.19 32.48 -18.77
N GLY A 109 -10.33 33.52 -18.89
CA GLY A 109 -10.13 34.52 -17.86
C GLY A 109 -9.38 34.07 -16.61
N LYS A 110 -8.85 32.84 -16.60
CA LYS A 110 -8.13 32.24 -15.47
C LYS A 110 -6.66 31.99 -15.83
N THR A 111 -5.77 32.19 -14.88
CA THR A 111 -4.34 31.91 -15.03
C THR A 111 -4.07 30.44 -14.76
N TYR A 112 -3.38 29.79 -15.68
CA TYR A 112 -2.91 28.41 -15.55
C TYR A 112 -1.40 28.35 -15.70
N LEU A 113 -0.77 27.42 -14.97
CA LEU A 113 0.67 27.16 -15.08
C LEU A 113 1.00 25.76 -14.59
N PRO A 114 2.20 25.21 -14.94
CA PRO A 114 2.77 24.06 -14.26
C PRO A 114 3.12 24.45 -12.84
N ILE A 115 2.38 23.93 -11.87
CA ILE A 115 2.35 24.41 -10.49
C ILE A 115 3.60 24.05 -9.68
N ARG A 116 4.38 23.04 -10.12
CA ARG A 116 5.54 22.52 -9.36
C ARG A 116 6.49 23.63 -8.91
N ALA A 117 7.03 24.42 -9.85
CA ALA A 117 8.01 25.45 -9.52
C ALA A 117 7.48 26.53 -8.57
N VAL A 118 6.18 26.81 -8.62
CA VAL A 118 5.55 27.78 -7.70
C VAL A 118 5.45 27.18 -6.29
N LEU A 119 4.93 25.98 -6.15
CA LEU A 119 4.80 25.31 -4.85
C LEU A 119 6.18 25.06 -4.21
N GLU A 120 7.14 24.56 -5.00
CA GLU A 120 8.53 24.36 -4.53
C GLU A 120 9.21 25.69 -4.13
N SER A 121 8.82 26.82 -4.73
CA SER A 121 9.31 28.13 -4.31
C SER A 121 8.89 28.50 -2.89
N PHE A 122 7.78 27.95 -2.42
CA PHE A 122 7.30 28.09 -1.04
C PHE A 122 7.77 26.92 -0.14
N GLY A 123 8.67 26.08 -0.65
CA GLY A 123 9.24 24.97 0.11
C GLY A 123 8.37 23.71 0.09
N ALA A 124 7.34 23.61 -0.75
CA ALA A 124 6.54 22.41 -0.86
C ALA A 124 7.31 21.30 -1.61
N SER A 125 7.09 20.06 -1.20
CA SER A 125 7.41 18.88 -1.99
C SER A 125 6.29 18.59 -2.98
N VAL A 126 6.59 18.36 -4.27
CA VAL A 126 5.57 18.14 -5.31
C VAL A 126 5.81 16.83 -6.04
N GLY A 127 4.87 15.90 -5.89
CA GLY A 127 4.84 14.59 -6.54
C GLY A 127 3.78 14.46 -7.63
N TRP A 128 3.76 13.30 -8.27
CA TRP A 128 2.72 12.88 -9.21
C TRP A 128 2.32 11.44 -8.90
N ASP A 129 1.06 11.22 -8.60
CA ASP A 129 0.47 9.89 -8.46
C ASP A 129 -0.12 9.46 -9.82
N ASN A 130 0.52 8.48 -10.44
CA ASN A 130 0.11 8.00 -11.74
C ASN A 130 -1.18 7.16 -11.70
N ALA A 131 -1.46 6.49 -10.58
CA ALA A 131 -2.65 5.65 -10.43
C ALA A 131 -3.93 6.50 -10.34
N THR A 132 -3.87 7.59 -9.56
CA THR A 132 -5.00 8.51 -9.35
C THR A 132 -4.95 9.73 -10.26
N GLN A 133 -3.94 9.88 -11.12
CA GLN A 133 -3.70 11.06 -11.98
C GLN A 133 -3.73 12.34 -11.14
N THR A 134 -3.04 12.34 -9.99
CA THR A 134 -3.08 13.42 -9.00
C THR A 134 -1.71 14.07 -8.85
N VAL A 135 -1.64 15.41 -8.95
CA VAL A 135 -0.49 16.17 -8.47
C VAL A 135 -0.61 16.24 -6.95
N THR A 136 0.37 15.71 -6.24
CA THR A 136 0.44 15.79 -4.78
C THR A 136 1.39 16.91 -4.38
N ALA A 137 0.99 17.73 -3.42
CA ALA A 137 1.83 18.77 -2.84
C ALA A 137 1.75 18.68 -1.32
N SER A 138 2.89 18.63 -0.66
CA SER A 138 2.99 18.72 0.80
C SER A 138 3.75 19.99 1.16
N ARG A 139 3.20 20.76 2.11
CA ARG A 139 3.84 21.97 2.60
C ARG A 139 5.09 21.62 3.38
N SER A 140 6.27 21.93 2.85
CA SER A 140 7.49 22.08 3.65
C SER A 140 7.45 23.45 4.32
N GLY A 141 6.65 23.62 5.35
CA GLY A 141 6.53 24.93 5.95
C GLY A 141 6.15 24.83 7.41
N ASN A 142 7.09 24.91 8.28
CA ASN A 142 7.27 24.40 9.60
C ASN A 142 7.38 22.87 9.58
N VAL A 143 8.58 22.41 9.33
CA VAL A 143 9.06 21.25 10.06
C VAL A 143 9.00 21.70 11.53
N VAL A 144 7.90 21.51 12.22
CA VAL A 144 8.02 20.90 13.54
C VAL A 144 8.91 19.74 13.19
N ALA A 145 10.16 19.75 13.63
CA ALA A 145 11.06 18.63 13.40
C ALA A 145 10.25 17.45 13.86
N LEU A 146 9.77 16.63 12.89
CA LEU A 146 8.98 15.46 13.25
C LEU A 146 9.92 14.71 14.16
N GLU A 147 9.55 14.57 15.41
CA GLU A 147 10.37 13.83 16.36
C GLU A 147 10.60 12.46 15.75
N ASN A 148 11.73 11.84 16.01
CA ASN A 148 12.04 10.59 15.32
C ASN A 148 10.99 9.53 15.67
N LEU A 149 10.16 9.17 14.70
CA LEU A 149 9.32 7.97 14.78
C LEU A 149 10.25 6.75 14.89
N LYS A 150 9.98 5.86 15.82
CA LYS A 150 10.65 4.56 15.89
C LYS A 150 9.63 3.44 15.74
N ILE A 151 10.00 2.44 14.97
CA ILE A 151 9.23 1.21 14.81
C ILE A 151 10.11 0.06 15.24
N HIS A 152 9.71 -0.61 16.30
CA HIS A 152 10.44 -1.69 16.93
C HIS A 152 9.78 -3.02 16.55
N PHE A 153 10.47 -3.85 15.80
CA PHE A 153 10.10 -5.23 15.55
C PHE A 153 10.72 -6.06 16.68
N ILE A 154 9.90 -6.45 17.63
CA ILE A 154 10.34 -7.12 18.85
C ILE A 154 10.56 -8.60 18.53
N ASP A 155 11.71 -9.14 18.91
CA ASP A 155 11.99 -10.56 18.79
C ASP A 155 11.22 -11.33 19.88
N VAL A 156 10.14 -11.93 19.46
CA VAL A 156 9.26 -12.83 20.22
C VAL A 156 9.26 -14.24 19.64
N GLY A 157 10.36 -14.61 18.95
CA GLY A 157 10.45 -15.90 18.28
C GLY A 157 9.53 -15.99 17.06
N GLN A 158 8.83 -17.15 16.91
CA GLN A 158 7.91 -17.37 15.80
C GLN A 158 6.57 -16.72 16.11
N ALA A 159 6.50 -15.39 16.02
CA ALA A 159 5.34 -14.58 16.35
C ALA A 159 5.54 -13.12 15.92
N ASP A 160 4.50 -12.30 16.02
CA ASP A 160 4.55 -10.86 15.74
C ASP A 160 4.32 -10.02 17.01
N SER A 161 5.17 -9.03 17.21
CA SER A 161 4.92 -7.91 18.11
C SER A 161 5.70 -6.69 17.63
N ILE A 162 4.99 -5.59 17.33
CA ILE A 162 5.60 -4.39 16.75
C ILE A 162 5.14 -3.19 17.55
N LEU A 163 6.09 -2.46 18.15
CA LEU A 163 5.82 -1.21 18.83
C LEU A 163 6.14 -0.04 17.88
N ILE A 164 5.18 0.84 17.68
CA ILE A 164 5.35 2.11 16.97
C ILE A 164 5.36 3.21 18.03
N ASP A 165 6.54 3.78 18.26
CA ASP A 165 6.81 4.89 19.18
C ASP A 165 6.76 6.20 18.38
N LEU A 166 5.70 6.96 18.59
CA LEU A 166 5.38 8.19 17.86
C LEU A 166 5.77 9.46 18.65
N SER A 167 6.46 9.33 19.78
CA SER A 167 6.79 10.44 20.71
C SER A 167 5.62 11.42 20.96
N GLY A 168 5.01 11.29 22.12
CA GLY A 168 3.94 12.18 22.59
C GLY A 168 2.53 11.61 22.47
N ASP A 169 2.22 10.60 23.28
CA ASP A 169 0.89 10.06 23.55
C ASP A 169 0.15 9.47 22.32
N ASN A 170 0.83 8.67 21.45
CA ASN A 170 0.19 7.96 20.35
C ASN A 170 0.87 6.62 20.07
N GLU A 171 1.27 5.89 21.09
CA GLU A 171 1.96 4.62 20.95
C GLU A 171 1.02 3.53 20.43
N ILE A 172 1.49 2.77 19.43
CA ILE A 172 0.74 1.69 18.83
C ILE A 172 1.50 0.38 19.08
N LEU A 173 0.80 -0.62 19.58
CA LEU A 173 1.30 -1.98 19.61
C LEU A 173 0.50 -2.82 18.60
N ILE A 174 1.19 -3.41 17.63
CA ILE A 174 0.61 -4.34 16.67
C ILE A 174 1.02 -5.75 17.09
N ASP A 175 0.04 -6.56 17.42
CA ASP A 175 0.14 -7.92 17.91
C ASP A 175 0.92 -8.10 19.23
N ALA A 176 0.76 -9.24 19.84
CA ALA A 176 1.13 -9.51 21.22
C ALA A 176 1.94 -10.81 21.39
N GLY A 177 2.54 -11.33 20.31
CA GLY A 177 3.35 -12.55 20.39
C GLY A 177 2.59 -13.79 20.84
N ASN A 178 3.35 -14.81 21.25
CA ASN A 178 2.84 -16.06 21.79
C ASN A 178 2.44 -15.93 23.26
N LYS A 179 1.72 -16.94 23.73
CA LYS A 179 1.45 -17.12 25.15
C LYS A 179 2.78 -17.31 25.93
N GLY A 180 3.15 -16.36 26.73
CA GLY A 180 4.43 -16.36 27.47
C GLY A 180 5.34 -15.20 27.09
N ASP A 181 5.06 -14.47 26.01
CA ASP A 181 5.87 -13.33 25.59
C ASP A 181 5.52 -12.02 26.31
N ALA A 182 4.47 -12.04 27.17
CA ALA A 182 3.98 -10.86 27.85
C ALA A 182 5.09 -10.09 28.58
N ASP A 183 5.90 -10.76 29.38
CA ASP A 183 6.95 -10.08 30.17
C ASP A 183 8.07 -9.53 29.25
N THR A 184 8.38 -10.23 28.14
CA THR A 184 9.33 -9.75 27.11
C THR A 184 8.84 -8.45 26.51
N ILE A 185 7.58 -8.44 26.03
CA ILE A 185 6.97 -7.28 25.35
C ILE A 185 6.80 -6.13 26.34
N ILE A 186 6.22 -6.36 27.52
CA ILE A 186 5.99 -5.33 28.53
C ILE A 186 7.30 -4.69 28.99
N ASN A 187 8.32 -5.49 29.26
CA ASN A 187 9.63 -4.96 29.66
C ASN A 187 10.27 -4.17 28.51
N TYR A 188 10.10 -4.63 27.25
CA TYR A 188 10.60 -3.90 26.10
C TYR A 188 9.95 -2.52 25.98
N VAL A 189 8.62 -2.46 26.06
CA VAL A 189 7.82 -1.21 26.03
C VAL A 189 8.27 -0.26 27.15
N LYS A 190 8.33 -0.75 28.38
CA LYS A 190 8.77 0.06 29.53
C LYS A 190 10.21 0.56 29.42
N ASN A 191 11.10 -0.21 28.79
CA ASN A 191 12.48 0.21 28.54
C ASN A 191 12.58 1.34 27.48
N GLN A 192 11.52 1.58 26.70
CA GLN A 192 11.40 2.76 25.85
C GLN A 192 10.83 3.98 26.60
N ASN A 193 10.55 3.89 27.91
CA ASN A 193 9.88 4.86 28.78
C ASN A 193 8.41 5.10 28.37
N ILE A 194 7.75 4.07 27.87
CA ILE A 194 6.34 4.07 27.50
C ILE A 194 5.55 3.38 28.63
N ASP A 195 4.54 4.05 29.15
CA ASP A 195 3.73 3.59 30.30
C ASP A 195 2.34 3.10 29.87
N ASP A 196 1.84 3.58 28.75
CA ASP A 196 0.54 3.22 28.18
C ASP A 196 0.63 3.00 26.64
N ILE A 197 -0.41 2.44 26.09
CA ILE A 197 -0.58 2.15 24.65
C ILE A 197 -1.95 2.68 24.23
N GLU A 198 -1.99 3.68 23.37
CA GLU A 198 -3.24 4.26 22.89
C GLU A 198 -3.98 3.30 21.98
N TYR A 199 -3.25 2.57 21.15
CA TYR A 199 -3.85 1.68 20.14
C TYR A 199 -3.18 0.31 20.16
N LEU A 200 -3.90 -0.72 20.63
CA LEU A 200 -3.54 -2.11 20.43
C LEU A 200 -4.24 -2.63 19.18
N ILE A 201 -3.47 -3.04 18.19
CA ILE A 201 -3.96 -3.63 16.95
C ILE A 201 -3.76 -5.13 17.03
N LEU A 202 -4.84 -5.90 17.07
CA LEU A 202 -4.81 -7.35 16.97
C LEU A 202 -5.13 -7.72 15.52
N THR A 203 -4.12 -8.14 14.76
CA THR A 203 -4.27 -8.33 13.30
C THR A 203 -5.25 -9.44 13.00
N HIS A 204 -5.11 -10.59 13.65
CA HIS A 204 -6.02 -11.73 13.57
C HIS A 204 -5.88 -12.60 14.84
N PHE A 205 -6.63 -13.71 14.94
CA PHE A 205 -6.80 -14.41 16.22
C PHE A 205 -6.02 -15.72 16.34
N HIS A 206 -4.87 -15.87 15.65
CA HIS A 206 -3.93 -16.94 15.94
C HIS A 206 -3.12 -16.65 17.20
N GLU A 207 -2.64 -17.69 17.85
CA GLU A 207 -1.98 -17.61 19.16
C GLU A 207 -0.67 -16.83 19.09
N ASP A 208 0.08 -16.95 18.01
CA ASP A 208 1.33 -16.23 17.76
C ASP A 208 1.16 -14.71 17.48
N HIS A 209 -0.09 -14.22 17.48
CA HIS A 209 -0.44 -12.79 17.36
C HIS A 209 -1.18 -12.26 18.59
N ILE A 210 -2.00 -13.08 19.24
CA ILE A 210 -2.78 -12.64 20.41
C ILE A 210 -2.42 -13.38 21.70
N GLY A 211 -1.37 -14.22 21.66
CA GLY A 211 -1.04 -15.13 22.76
C GLY A 211 -0.80 -14.47 24.10
N ALA A 212 -0.10 -13.35 24.11
CA ALA A 212 0.12 -12.57 25.33
C ALA A 212 -0.85 -11.39 25.50
N ALA A 213 -1.81 -11.19 24.60
CA ALA A 213 -2.72 -10.05 24.66
C ALA A 213 -3.50 -9.96 25.98
N PRO A 214 -4.03 -11.03 26.59
CA PRO A 214 -4.70 -10.94 27.89
C PRO A 214 -3.80 -10.39 28.99
N ASP A 215 -2.55 -10.84 29.06
CA ASP A 215 -1.58 -10.39 30.06
C ASP A 215 -1.13 -8.96 29.83
N ILE A 216 -0.91 -8.56 28.58
CA ILE A 216 -0.54 -7.18 28.20
C ILE A 216 -1.67 -6.22 28.56
N ILE A 217 -2.93 -6.57 28.23
CA ILE A 217 -4.12 -5.77 28.54
C ILE A 217 -4.28 -5.61 30.06
N ASN A 218 -3.97 -6.62 30.84
CA ASN A 218 -4.08 -6.57 32.31
C ASN A 218 -2.92 -5.83 32.99
N LYS A 219 -1.75 -5.69 32.34
CA LYS A 219 -0.53 -5.16 32.96
C LYS A 219 -0.09 -3.80 32.42
N LEU A 220 -0.53 -3.42 31.21
CA LEU A 220 -0.33 -2.10 30.61
C LEU A 220 -1.68 -1.39 30.50
N LYS A 221 -1.67 -0.08 30.56
CA LYS A 221 -2.86 0.72 30.24
C LYS A 221 -3.03 0.71 28.71
N ILE A 222 -4.15 0.16 28.24
CA ILE A 222 -4.55 0.16 26.82
C ILE A 222 -5.77 1.05 26.68
N GLU A 223 -5.73 2.05 25.80
CA GLU A 223 -6.89 2.93 25.63
C GLU A 223 -7.92 2.35 24.66
N LYS A 224 -7.46 1.77 23.55
CA LYS A 224 -8.35 1.23 22.51
C LYS A 224 -7.76 0.02 21.81
N VAL A 225 -8.63 -0.95 21.49
CA VAL A 225 -8.25 -2.15 20.74
C VAL A 225 -8.92 -2.12 19.36
N TYR A 226 -8.17 -2.33 18.30
CA TYR A 226 -8.67 -2.58 16.96
C TYR A 226 -8.47 -4.05 16.60
N MET A 227 -9.49 -4.67 16.03
CA MET A 227 -9.47 -6.09 15.66
C MET A 227 -10.37 -6.34 14.43
N PRO A 228 -10.20 -7.43 13.68
CA PRO A 228 -11.09 -7.74 12.56
C PRO A 228 -12.49 -8.09 13.04
N ASP A 229 -13.49 -7.92 12.16
CA ASP A 229 -14.88 -8.27 12.46
C ASP A 229 -15.13 -9.77 12.20
N THR A 230 -14.50 -10.59 13.01
CA THR A 230 -14.67 -12.05 13.04
C THR A 230 -14.56 -12.56 14.47
N THR A 231 -14.68 -13.88 14.66
CA THR A 231 -14.52 -14.55 15.95
C THR A 231 -13.68 -15.81 15.78
N ALA A 232 -13.06 -16.28 16.86
CA ALA A 232 -12.41 -17.59 16.94
C ALA A 232 -12.98 -18.40 18.10
N ASP A 233 -12.91 -19.71 18.00
CA ASP A 233 -13.35 -20.63 19.07
C ASP A 233 -12.14 -21.18 19.85
N THR A 234 -11.12 -20.36 20.07
CA THR A 234 -9.93 -20.69 20.84
C THR A 234 -10.03 -20.12 22.24
N ASP A 235 -9.38 -20.76 23.21
CA ASP A 235 -9.37 -20.24 24.59
C ASP A 235 -8.65 -18.89 24.66
N ILE A 236 -7.55 -18.72 23.91
CA ILE A 236 -6.81 -17.45 23.89
C ILE A 236 -7.64 -16.27 23.35
N TYR A 237 -8.50 -16.51 22.35
CA TYR A 237 -9.44 -15.51 21.88
C TYR A 237 -10.44 -15.13 22.98
N LYS A 238 -11.01 -16.14 23.67
CA LYS A 238 -11.97 -15.91 24.79
C LYS A 238 -11.33 -15.13 25.91
N ASP A 239 -10.12 -15.52 26.30
CA ASP A 239 -9.34 -14.84 27.35
C ASP A 239 -9.03 -13.40 26.96
N THR A 240 -8.68 -13.14 25.69
CA THR A 240 -8.42 -11.79 25.17
C THR A 240 -9.69 -10.92 25.23
N MET A 241 -10.83 -11.47 24.78
CA MET A 241 -12.11 -10.74 24.82
C MET A 241 -12.54 -10.47 26.28
N GLN A 242 -12.29 -11.41 27.19
CA GLN A 242 -12.58 -11.23 28.62
C GLN A 242 -11.68 -10.13 29.22
N ALA A 243 -10.39 -10.12 28.90
CA ALA A 243 -9.46 -9.07 29.38
C ALA A 243 -9.88 -7.67 28.88
N ILE A 244 -10.29 -7.54 27.60
CA ILE A 244 -10.81 -6.29 27.06
C ILE A 244 -12.06 -5.83 27.84
N TRP A 245 -12.97 -6.77 28.12
CA TRP A 245 -14.19 -6.48 28.87
C TRP A 245 -13.91 -6.06 30.32
N ASP A 246 -13.09 -6.82 31.03
CA ASP A 246 -12.81 -6.60 32.45
C ASP A 246 -12.08 -5.26 32.70
N ASN A 247 -11.28 -4.81 31.73
CA ASN A 247 -10.59 -3.52 31.78
C ASN A 247 -11.40 -2.37 31.16
N ASN A 248 -12.65 -2.58 30.75
CA ASN A 248 -13.53 -1.59 30.13
C ASN A 248 -12.91 -0.90 28.89
N ILE A 249 -12.13 -1.62 28.11
CA ILE A 249 -11.43 -1.06 26.94
C ILE A 249 -12.38 -0.98 25.76
N THR A 250 -12.38 0.15 25.06
CA THR A 250 -13.13 0.30 23.81
C THR A 250 -12.52 -0.56 22.72
N SER A 251 -13.29 -1.51 22.18
CA SER A 251 -12.87 -2.30 21.02
C SER A 251 -13.56 -1.83 19.75
N VAL A 252 -12.83 -1.79 18.64
CA VAL A 252 -13.31 -1.37 17.32
C VAL A 252 -13.12 -2.51 16.34
N LYS A 253 -14.23 -2.94 15.71
CA LYS A 253 -14.18 -3.86 14.58
C LYS A 253 -13.71 -3.10 13.33
N ALA A 254 -12.51 -3.41 12.88
CA ALA A 254 -11.83 -2.70 11.80
C ALA A 254 -11.87 -3.47 10.48
N LYS A 255 -11.85 -2.73 9.39
CA LYS A 255 -11.78 -3.26 8.02
C LYS A 255 -11.15 -2.22 7.09
N GLY A 256 -10.81 -2.62 5.88
CA GLY A 256 -10.22 -1.73 4.88
C GLY A 256 -11.02 -0.45 4.68
N GLY A 257 -10.30 0.67 4.59
CA GLY A 257 -10.86 2.02 4.49
C GLY A 257 -11.06 2.76 5.82
N LEU A 258 -10.84 2.10 6.98
CA LEU A 258 -10.85 2.78 8.27
C LEU A 258 -9.57 3.60 8.43
N ASN A 259 -9.72 4.84 8.86
CA ASN A 259 -8.61 5.69 9.29
C ASN A 259 -8.55 5.72 10.83
N ILE A 260 -7.41 5.35 11.41
CA ILE A 260 -7.19 5.33 12.86
C ILE A 260 -6.63 6.67 13.32
N ILE A 261 -5.58 7.17 12.63
CA ILE A 261 -4.94 8.47 12.94
C ILE A 261 -4.83 9.27 11.66
N ASN A 262 -5.19 10.56 11.72
CA ASN A 262 -5.05 11.50 10.61
C ASN A 262 -4.70 12.88 11.15
N ASN A 263 -3.43 13.09 11.41
CA ASN A 263 -2.86 14.35 11.92
C ASN A 263 -1.89 14.95 10.89
N GLN A 264 -1.42 16.18 11.11
CA GLN A 264 -0.41 16.79 10.24
C GLN A 264 0.88 15.95 10.20
N GLY A 265 1.17 15.37 9.04
CA GLY A 265 2.36 14.56 8.81
C GLY A 265 2.29 13.10 9.27
N LEU A 266 1.19 12.67 9.90
CA LEU A 266 0.97 11.32 10.38
C LEU A 266 -0.40 10.80 9.93
N LYS A 267 -0.43 9.66 9.25
CA LYS A 267 -1.67 8.98 8.87
C LYS A 267 -1.53 7.49 9.09
N PHE A 268 -2.50 6.88 9.78
CA PHE A 268 -2.53 5.45 10.02
C PHE A 268 -3.86 4.88 9.58
N ASP A 269 -3.82 4.10 8.50
CA ASP A 269 -4.99 3.54 7.82
C ASP A 269 -5.03 2.02 7.93
N VAL A 270 -6.23 1.46 7.96
CA VAL A 270 -6.49 0.02 7.77
C VAL A 270 -6.82 -0.22 6.30
N LEU A 271 -6.13 -1.15 5.64
CA LEU A 271 -6.29 -1.48 4.23
C LEU A 271 -6.98 -2.83 4.00
N ALA A 272 -6.95 -3.72 4.98
CA ALA A 272 -7.64 -5.02 4.98
C ALA A 272 -8.14 -5.37 6.40
N PRO A 273 -9.10 -6.31 6.54
CA PRO A 273 -9.74 -7.13 5.51
C PRO A 273 -10.76 -6.34 4.67
N ASN A 274 -11.02 -6.78 3.43
CA ASN A 274 -11.96 -6.13 2.51
C ASN A 274 -13.22 -6.95 2.25
N SER A 275 -13.20 -8.25 2.51
CA SER A 275 -14.37 -9.13 2.47
C SER A 275 -14.94 -9.37 3.86
N MET A 276 -16.22 -9.72 3.91
CA MET A 276 -16.92 -10.04 5.17
C MET A 276 -16.63 -11.46 5.66
N TRP A 277 -16.13 -12.32 4.79
CA TRP A 277 -15.91 -13.73 5.11
C TRP A 277 -14.71 -14.30 4.34
N TYR A 278 -13.86 -15.00 5.06
CA TYR A 278 -12.73 -15.77 4.53
C TYR A 278 -12.76 -17.20 5.09
N SER A 279 -12.14 -18.15 4.37
CA SER A 279 -12.01 -19.53 4.83
C SER A 279 -10.91 -19.73 5.83
N GLU A 280 -9.91 -18.87 5.81
CA GLU A 280 -8.70 -18.94 6.63
C GLU A 280 -8.59 -17.72 7.53
N MET A 281 -8.15 -17.92 8.78
CA MET A 281 -8.05 -16.84 9.77
C MET A 281 -7.01 -15.79 9.37
N ASN A 282 -5.92 -16.18 8.71
CA ASN A 282 -4.88 -15.27 8.23
C ASN A 282 -5.42 -14.17 7.30
N GLU A 283 -6.40 -14.49 6.48
CA GLU A 283 -6.99 -13.54 5.53
C GLU A 283 -7.84 -12.44 6.21
N TYR A 284 -8.19 -12.63 7.50
CA TYR A 284 -8.81 -11.57 8.31
C TYR A 284 -7.80 -10.58 8.89
N SER A 285 -6.50 -10.75 8.64
CA SER A 285 -5.46 -9.86 9.18
C SER A 285 -5.76 -8.40 8.87
N LEU A 286 -5.74 -7.57 9.92
CA LEU A 286 -5.71 -6.13 9.76
C LEU A 286 -4.39 -5.73 9.12
N VAL A 287 -4.42 -5.39 7.84
CA VAL A 287 -3.28 -4.78 7.17
C VAL A 287 -3.34 -3.29 7.40
N THR A 288 -2.28 -2.72 7.97
CA THR A 288 -2.23 -1.31 8.31
C THR A 288 -1.09 -0.60 7.59
N LYS A 289 -1.33 0.66 7.24
CA LYS A 289 -0.34 1.52 6.58
C LYS A 289 -0.13 2.80 7.37
N LEU A 290 1.13 3.07 7.70
CA LEU A 290 1.56 4.30 8.33
C LEU A 290 2.24 5.19 7.30
N LEU A 291 1.83 6.45 7.24
CA LEU A 291 2.53 7.52 6.55
C LEU A 291 3.07 8.49 7.59
N TYR A 292 4.37 8.81 7.51
CA TYR A 292 5.04 9.74 8.40
C TYR A 292 5.94 10.67 7.59
N GLY A 293 5.49 11.90 7.38
CA GLY A 293 6.10 12.78 6.40
C GLY A 293 6.10 12.14 5.00
N ASP A 294 7.30 12.01 4.42
CA ASP A 294 7.52 11.38 3.12
C ASP A 294 7.86 9.88 3.24
N THR A 295 7.85 9.30 4.45
CA THR A 295 8.14 7.88 4.68
C THR A 295 6.86 7.07 4.88
N SER A 296 6.92 5.81 4.48
CA SER A 296 5.75 4.93 4.49
C SER A 296 6.08 3.51 4.94
N PHE A 297 5.18 2.93 5.74
CA PHE A 297 5.35 1.62 6.36
C PHE A 297 4.07 0.82 6.17
N LEU A 298 4.22 -0.46 5.83
CA LEU A 298 3.10 -1.38 5.62
C LEU A 298 3.27 -2.60 6.53
N PHE A 299 2.28 -2.86 7.37
CA PHE A 299 2.24 -3.98 8.31
C PHE A 299 1.12 -4.91 7.88
N THR A 300 1.44 -6.16 7.58
CA THR A 300 0.53 -7.07 6.91
C THR A 300 -0.06 -8.14 7.82
N GLY A 301 0.43 -8.26 9.08
CA GLY A 301 0.13 -9.44 9.88
C GLY A 301 0.42 -10.69 9.06
N ASP A 302 -0.52 -11.62 9.02
CA ASP A 302 -0.42 -12.85 8.25
C ASP A 302 -1.32 -12.87 7.01
N ALA A 303 -1.72 -11.69 6.51
CA ALA A 303 -2.48 -11.59 5.28
C ALA A 303 -1.84 -12.40 4.15
N GLU A 304 -2.63 -13.24 3.51
CA GLU A 304 -2.19 -14.10 2.42
C GLU A 304 -2.68 -13.57 1.05
N SER A 305 -2.47 -14.35 0.02
CA SER A 305 -2.66 -13.93 -1.37
C SER A 305 -4.08 -13.46 -1.71
N VAL A 306 -5.12 -13.89 -1.00
CA VAL A 306 -6.51 -13.45 -1.23
C VAL A 306 -6.69 -12.02 -0.74
N SER A 307 -6.30 -11.74 0.49
CA SER A 307 -6.37 -10.41 1.09
C SER A 307 -5.46 -9.41 0.34
N GLU A 308 -4.24 -9.83 -0.04
CA GLU A 308 -3.31 -9.04 -0.85
C GLU A 308 -3.93 -8.63 -2.21
N LEU A 309 -4.58 -9.57 -2.89
CA LEU A 309 -5.24 -9.32 -4.16
C LEU A 309 -6.43 -8.39 -4.01
N GLU A 310 -7.21 -8.53 -2.93
CA GLU A 310 -8.33 -7.64 -2.63
C GLU A 310 -7.87 -6.21 -2.40
N MET A 311 -6.80 -5.99 -1.64
CA MET A 311 -6.21 -4.65 -1.43
C MET A 311 -5.77 -4.03 -2.75
N THR A 312 -5.09 -4.80 -3.61
CA THR A 312 -4.66 -4.35 -4.93
C THR A 312 -5.85 -3.96 -5.81
N ARG A 313 -6.93 -4.75 -5.80
CA ARG A 313 -8.15 -4.50 -6.57
C ARG A 313 -8.98 -3.33 -6.01
N ALA A 314 -8.95 -3.11 -4.72
CA ALA A 314 -9.62 -1.97 -4.08
C ALA A 314 -8.99 -0.63 -4.47
N GLY A 315 -7.81 -0.64 -5.10
CA GLY A 315 -7.12 0.56 -5.57
C GLY A 315 -6.45 1.34 -4.45
N TYR A 316 -6.16 0.71 -3.32
CA TYR A 316 -5.36 1.34 -2.28
C TYR A 316 -3.94 1.65 -2.78
N ASN A 317 -3.38 2.77 -2.35
CA ASN A 317 -1.96 3.02 -2.52
C ASN A 317 -1.17 2.12 -1.57
N LEU A 318 -0.65 0.98 -2.08
CA LEU A 318 0.12 0.00 -1.31
C LEU A 318 1.61 0.32 -1.25
N ASN A 319 2.12 1.26 -2.09
CA ASN A 319 3.54 1.62 -2.11
C ASN A 319 4.02 1.98 -0.71
N ALA A 320 5.09 1.34 -0.25
CA ALA A 320 5.65 1.53 1.09
C ALA A 320 7.16 1.37 1.07
N ASP A 321 7.87 2.26 1.80
CA ASP A 321 9.32 2.18 1.93
C ASP A 321 9.76 0.98 2.74
N LEU A 322 9.01 0.64 3.80
CA LEU A 322 9.26 -0.50 4.65
C LEU A 322 8.03 -1.41 4.70
N LEU A 323 8.27 -2.70 4.45
CA LEU A 323 7.27 -3.77 4.53
C LEU A 323 7.60 -4.69 5.71
N LYS A 324 6.65 -4.88 6.66
CA LYS A 324 6.63 -6.09 7.48
C LYS A 324 6.10 -7.22 6.61
N VAL A 325 6.93 -8.19 6.36
CA VAL A 325 6.62 -9.33 5.49
C VAL A 325 5.52 -10.18 6.11
N GLY A 326 4.53 -10.56 5.32
CA GLY A 326 3.39 -11.34 5.79
C GLY A 326 3.74 -12.76 6.20
N HIS A 327 3.01 -13.28 7.19
CA HIS A 327 3.03 -14.67 7.62
C HIS A 327 4.46 -15.20 7.87
N HIS A 328 5.28 -14.40 8.56
CA HIS A 328 6.67 -14.71 8.93
C HIS A 328 7.55 -15.14 7.75
N GLY A 329 7.21 -14.71 6.53
CA GLY A 329 7.86 -15.14 5.30
C GLY A 329 7.35 -16.48 4.76
N GLY A 330 6.13 -16.88 5.07
CA GLY A 330 5.44 -18.02 4.46
C GLY A 330 5.25 -17.84 2.95
N ASP A 331 5.22 -18.93 2.18
CA ASP A 331 5.12 -18.88 0.72
C ASP A 331 3.69 -18.58 0.20
N THR A 332 2.70 -18.61 1.08
CA THR A 332 1.28 -18.27 0.81
C THR A 332 1.02 -16.76 0.81
N SER A 333 1.92 -15.97 1.41
CA SER A 333 1.85 -14.51 1.53
C SER A 333 2.92 -13.80 0.68
N THR A 334 2.92 -12.49 0.68
CA THR A 334 3.90 -11.63 0.00
C THR A 334 4.02 -12.02 -1.48
N SER A 335 2.87 -12.11 -2.15
CA SER A 335 2.76 -12.51 -3.55
C SER A 335 3.45 -11.50 -4.49
N GLN A 336 3.86 -11.94 -5.68
CA GLN A 336 4.52 -11.04 -6.64
C GLN A 336 3.64 -9.86 -7.02
N ILE A 337 2.32 -10.07 -7.22
CA ILE A 337 1.37 -8.99 -7.54
C ILE A 337 1.33 -7.94 -6.42
N PHE A 338 1.36 -8.39 -5.19
CA PHE A 338 1.40 -7.51 -4.03
C PHE A 338 2.74 -6.76 -3.95
N LEU A 339 3.87 -7.45 -4.11
CA LEU A 339 5.19 -6.85 -4.10
C LEU A 339 5.39 -5.81 -5.22
N ASP A 340 4.84 -6.07 -6.42
CA ASP A 340 4.87 -5.12 -7.53
C ASP A 340 4.12 -3.82 -7.21
N ALA A 341 3.10 -3.88 -6.34
CA ALA A 341 2.35 -2.71 -5.87
C ALA A 341 3.01 -2.03 -4.67
N VAL A 342 3.67 -2.78 -3.78
CA VAL A 342 4.33 -2.25 -2.57
C VAL A 342 5.67 -1.63 -2.90
N THR A 343 6.49 -2.27 -3.72
CA THR A 343 7.85 -1.83 -4.11
C THR A 343 8.74 -1.41 -2.93
N PRO A 344 8.93 -2.29 -1.92
CA PRO A 344 9.59 -1.93 -0.68
C PRO A 344 11.09 -1.72 -0.86
N LYS A 345 11.68 -0.77 -0.11
CA LYS A 345 13.13 -0.60 0.04
C LYS A 345 13.69 -1.50 1.16
N TYR A 346 12.88 -1.74 2.18
CA TYR A 346 13.20 -2.54 3.35
C TYR A 346 12.11 -3.57 3.59
N ALA A 347 12.49 -4.80 3.88
CA ALA A 347 11.58 -5.90 4.22
C ALA A 347 12.01 -6.49 5.57
N ILE A 348 11.11 -6.47 6.55
CA ILE A 348 11.36 -7.01 7.88
C ILE A 348 10.57 -8.31 8.03
N ILE A 349 11.24 -9.36 8.46
CA ILE A 349 10.63 -10.68 8.73
C ILE A 349 10.74 -10.93 10.23
N SER A 350 9.62 -10.91 10.94
CA SER A 350 9.53 -11.45 12.28
C SER A 350 9.41 -12.96 12.18
N VAL A 351 10.36 -13.68 12.71
CA VAL A 351 10.46 -15.14 12.56
C VAL A 351 11.34 -15.71 13.68
N GLY A 352 11.04 -16.89 14.15
CA GLY A 352 11.81 -17.56 15.21
C GLY A 352 12.94 -18.43 14.67
N THR A 353 14.04 -18.50 15.41
CA THR A 353 15.12 -19.47 15.17
C THR A 353 14.58 -20.89 15.30
N ASP A 354 15.00 -21.79 14.40
CA ASP A 354 14.63 -23.22 14.41
C ASP A 354 13.09 -23.47 14.43
N ASN A 355 12.30 -22.56 13.86
CA ASN A 355 10.85 -22.73 13.79
C ASN A 355 10.46 -23.98 12.97
N THR A 356 9.40 -24.66 13.39
CA THR A 356 8.95 -25.92 12.77
C THR A 356 8.23 -25.73 11.44
N TYR A 357 7.90 -24.49 11.06
CA TYR A 357 7.21 -24.13 9.82
C TYR A 357 8.17 -24.02 8.63
N GLY A 358 9.48 -23.89 8.90
CA GLY A 358 10.51 -23.67 7.88
C GLY A 358 10.49 -22.25 7.33
N HIS A 359 9.93 -21.32 8.07
CA HIS A 359 9.93 -19.89 7.73
C HIS A 359 11.30 -19.25 8.01
N PRO A 360 11.71 -18.23 7.21
CA PRO A 360 11.05 -17.83 5.97
C PRO A 360 11.28 -18.83 4.84
N HIS A 361 10.25 -19.11 4.05
CA HIS A 361 10.37 -19.99 2.91
C HIS A 361 11.23 -19.38 1.80
N GLN A 362 12.04 -20.21 1.13
CA GLN A 362 12.92 -19.74 0.07
C GLN A 362 12.18 -18.97 -1.04
N LYS A 363 10.97 -19.39 -1.41
CA LYS A 363 10.17 -18.70 -2.41
C LYS A 363 9.78 -17.27 -2.01
N ALA A 364 9.50 -17.04 -0.73
CA ALA A 364 9.22 -15.69 -0.22
C ALA A 364 10.49 -14.83 -0.28
N LEU A 365 11.63 -15.39 0.14
CA LEU A 365 12.93 -14.73 0.03
C LEU A 365 13.28 -14.40 -1.43
N ASP A 366 13.10 -15.34 -2.37
CA ASP A 366 13.38 -15.13 -3.78
C ASP A 366 12.56 -13.96 -4.36
N ARG A 367 11.26 -13.88 -4.00
CA ARG A 367 10.41 -12.74 -4.42
C ARG A 367 10.89 -11.41 -3.84
N LEU A 368 11.25 -11.38 -2.56
CA LEU A 368 11.78 -10.19 -1.90
C LEU A 368 13.12 -9.74 -2.51
N ILE A 369 14.03 -10.68 -2.76
CA ILE A 369 15.31 -10.41 -3.41
C ILE A 369 15.10 -9.79 -4.80
N ALA A 370 14.14 -10.32 -5.56
CA ALA A 370 13.82 -9.82 -6.90
C ALA A 370 13.34 -8.36 -6.90
N THR A 371 12.75 -7.87 -5.80
CA THR A 371 12.40 -6.43 -5.66
C THR A 371 13.59 -5.53 -5.44
N GLY A 372 14.73 -6.06 -5.02
CA GLY A 372 15.91 -5.31 -4.57
C GLY A 372 15.80 -4.78 -3.13
N ALA A 373 14.78 -5.18 -2.37
CA ALA A 373 14.61 -4.81 -0.98
C ALA A 373 15.75 -5.34 -0.10
N LYS A 374 16.17 -4.54 0.87
CA LYS A 374 17.08 -5.00 1.94
C LYS A 374 16.25 -5.78 2.95
N ILE A 375 16.64 -7.02 3.20
CA ILE A 375 15.94 -7.95 4.09
C ILE A 375 16.59 -7.94 5.46
N TYR A 376 15.75 -7.93 6.51
CA TYR A 376 16.15 -8.01 7.92
C TYR A 376 15.29 -9.08 8.59
N ARG A 377 15.88 -9.85 9.51
CA ARG A 377 15.22 -10.99 10.14
C ARG A 377 15.46 -11.01 11.64
N THR A 378 14.41 -11.21 12.42
CA THR A 378 14.52 -11.24 13.90
C THR A 378 15.29 -12.47 14.39
N ASP A 379 15.17 -13.63 13.74
CA ASP A 379 15.90 -14.84 14.09
C ASP A 379 17.43 -14.73 13.92
N GLU A 380 17.92 -13.80 13.09
CA GLU A 380 19.34 -13.53 12.88
C GLU A 380 19.85 -12.36 13.72
N GLN A 381 18.98 -11.41 14.06
CA GLN A 381 19.42 -10.08 14.51
C GLN A 381 18.78 -9.65 15.84
N GLY A 382 17.86 -10.46 16.39
CA GLY A 382 17.06 -10.06 17.56
C GLY A 382 16.12 -8.90 17.22
N ASN A 383 15.86 -8.04 18.18
CA ASN A 383 15.03 -6.86 17.96
C ASN A 383 15.62 -5.96 16.86
N ILE A 384 14.76 -5.46 15.97
CA ILE A 384 15.12 -4.56 14.86
C ILE A 384 14.38 -3.25 15.03
N VAL A 385 15.09 -2.12 14.92
CA VAL A 385 14.50 -0.79 15.06
C VAL A 385 14.68 0.01 13.77
N ALA A 386 13.57 0.40 13.17
CA ALA A 386 13.52 1.37 12.09
C ALA A 386 13.23 2.77 12.66
N THR A 387 14.04 3.75 12.32
CA THR A 387 13.85 5.15 12.73
C THR A 387 13.58 6.00 11.51
N SER A 388 12.52 6.82 11.54
CA SER A 388 12.21 7.79 10.51
C SER A 388 12.19 9.21 11.07
N ASN A 389 12.80 10.13 10.36
CA ASN A 389 12.68 11.56 10.62
C ASN A 389 11.64 12.26 9.72
N GLY A 390 10.76 11.47 9.11
CA GLY A 390 9.76 11.94 8.15
C GLY A 390 10.27 12.07 6.71
N THR A 391 11.56 11.88 6.44
CA THR A 391 12.14 11.98 5.08
C THR A 391 12.93 10.74 4.70
N ILE A 392 13.65 10.16 5.66
CA ILE A 392 14.48 8.96 5.47
C ILE A 392 14.22 7.96 6.59
N ILE A 393 14.37 6.68 6.24
CA ILE A 393 14.33 5.56 7.20
C ILE A 393 15.75 5.04 7.38
N THR A 394 16.13 4.80 8.63
CA THR A 394 17.37 4.14 9.01
C THR A 394 17.06 2.92 9.85
N LEU A 395 17.84 1.86 9.70
CA LEU A 395 17.74 0.63 10.51
C LEU A 395 18.95 0.56 11.44
N ASP A 396 18.74 0.07 12.67
CA ASP A 396 19.80 -0.15 13.66
C ASP A 396 20.64 -1.40 13.37
N LYS A 397 20.22 -2.21 12.39
CA LYS A 397 20.88 -3.45 11.97
C LYS A 397 21.45 -3.33 10.55
N VAL A 398 22.32 -4.25 10.22
CA VAL A 398 22.80 -4.47 8.84
C VAL A 398 21.89 -5.49 8.18
N ALA A 399 21.54 -5.25 6.91
CA ALA A 399 20.69 -6.19 6.18
C ALA A 399 21.27 -7.61 6.18
N SER A 400 20.39 -8.60 6.31
CA SER A 400 20.73 -10.01 6.26
C SER A 400 21.46 -10.34 4.96
N THR A 401 22.54 -11.12 5.05
CA THR A 401 23.20 -11.63 3.87
C THR A 401 22.38 -12.79 3.31
N VAL A 402 21.45 -12.49 2.43
CA VAL A 402 20.70 -13.54 1.76
C VAL A 402 21.65 -14.25 0.81
N ILE A 403 21.98 -15.51 1.12
CA ILE A 403 22.75 -16.36 0.21
C ILE A 403 21.79 -16.69 -0.94
N THR A 404 21.90 -15.94 -2.03
CA THR A 404 21.32 -16.44 -3.29
C THR A 404 21.96 -17.81 -3.54
N PRO A 405 21.20 -18.89 -3.77
CA PRO A 405 21.80 -20.13 -4.26
C PRO A 405 22.73 -19.75 -5.42
N PRO A 406 23.95 -20.30 -5.50
CA PRO A 406 24.82 -19.98 -6.61
C PRO A 406 24.02 -20.20 -7.88
N VAL A 407 23.93 -19.15 -8.70
CA VAL A 407 23.48 -19.28 -10.07
C VAL A 407 24.37 -20.39 -10.62
N GLN A 408 23.81 -21.59 -10.83
CA GLN A 408 24.52 -22.60 -11.57
C GLN A 408 24.72 -22.01 -12.95
N GLU A 409 25.90 -21.43 -13.17
CA GLU A 409 26.37 -21.22 -14.52
C GLU A 409 26.19 -22.56 -15.23
N PRO A 410 25.52 -22.59 -16.38
CA PRO A 410 25.39 -23.83 -17.13
C PRO A 410 26.81 -24.34 -17.40
N SER A 411 27.23 -25.36 -16.65
CA SER A 411 28.45 -26.08 -16.96
C SER A 411 28.28 -26.60 -18.38
N VAL A 412 29.02 -25.99 -19.30
CA VAL A 412 29.13 -26.47 -20.68
C VAL A 412 29.85 -27.81 -20.65
N THR A 413 29.09 -28.86 -20.35
CA THR A 413 29.43 -30.22 -20.75
C THR A 413 28.34 -30.66 -21.68
N THR A 414 28.67 -30.62 -22.96
CA THR A 414 27.87 -31.24 -23.99
C THR A 414 27.79 -32.75 -23.75
N PRO A 415 26.62 -33.27 -23.42
CA PRO A 415 26.20 -34.59 -23.82
C PRO A 415 24.90 -34.49 -24.61
N ALA A 416 24.77 -35.41 -25.55
CA ALA A 416 23.72 -35.52 -26.53
C ALA A 416 22.32 -35.28 -25.99
N VAL A 417 21.60 -34.39 -26.68
CA VAL A 417 20.20 -34.00 -26.56
C VAL A 417 19.29 -35.24 -26.67
N PRO A 418 18.41 -35.48 -25.65
CA PRO A 418 17.09 -36.00 -25.97
C PRO A 418 16.18 -34.81 -26.21
N THR A 419 15.69 -34.66 -27.40
CA THR A 419 14.67 -33.72 -27.77
C THR A 419 13.39 -33.96 -26.99
N VAL A 420 13.13 -33.05 -26.00
CA VAL A 420 11.78 -32.87 -25.44
C VAL A 420 11.07 -31.87 -26.34
N PRO A 421 9.89 -32.17 -26.89
CA PRO A 421 9.18 -31.26 -27.77
C PRO A 421 8.71 -30.07 -26.94
N THR A 422 9.25 -28.88 -27.23
CA THR A 422 8.67 -27.59 -26.83
C THR A 422 7.36 -27.41 -27.62
N THR A 423 6.24 -27.76 -26.99
CA THR A 423 4.93 -27.37 -27.49
C THR A 423 4.66 -25.92 -27.10
N ASN A 424 5.12 -24.96 -27.88
CA ASN A 424 4.59 -23.60 -27.89
C ASN A 424 3.17 -23.62 -28.49
N GLY A 425 2.22 -24.18 -27.75
CA GLY A 425 0.80 -24.11 -28.11
C GLY A 425 0.09 -23.15 -27.14
N THR A 426 -0.63 -22.18 -27.68
CA THR A 426 -1.55 -21.36 -26.86
C THR A 426 -2.63 -22.27 -26.28
N ALA A 427 -2.84 -22.22 -24.96
CA ALA A 427 -3.89 -22.99 -24.31
C ALA A 427 -5.27 -22.47 -24.77
N THR A 428 -6.09 -23.39 -25.24
CA THR A 428 -7.47 -23.14 -25.69
C THR A 428 -8.43 -24.07 -24.97
N GLU A 429 -9.73 -23.83 -25.03
CA GLU A 429 -10.73 -24.71 -24.40
C GLU A 429 -10.62 -26.17 -24.86
N SER A 430 -10.17 -26.41 -26.10
CA SER A 430 -10.07 -27.75 -26.68
C SER A 430 -8.82 -28.53 -26.25
N ASN A 431 -7.73 -27.87 -25.83
CA ASN A 431 -6.46 -28.50 -25.48
C ASN A 431 -6.04 -28.29 -24.03
N ALA A 432 -6.83 -27.55 -23.23
CA ALA A 432 -6.51 -27.24 -21.85
C ALA A 432 -6.56 -28.49 -20.96
N LYS A 433 -5.51 -28.72 -20.19
CA LYS A 433 -5.50 -29.73 -19.11
C LYS A 433 -6.13 -29.20 -17.83
N TYR A 434 -6.12 -27.87 -17.67
CA TYR A 434 -6.71 -27.20 -16.52
C TYR A 434 -7.45 -25.93 -16.96
N ILE A 435 -8.54 -25.62 -16.26
CA ILE A 435 -9.39 -24.44 -16.51
C ILE A 435 -9.47 -23.65 -15.22
N GLY A 436 -8.95 -22.42 -15.24
CA GLY A 436 -9.00 -21.45 -14.17
C GLY A 436 -10.26 -20.59 -14.23
N ASN A 437 -10.70 -20.12 -13.10
CA ASN A 437 -11.71 -19.08 -12.98
C ASN A 437 -11.03 -17.78 -12.54
N SER A 438 -11.04 -16.78 -13.40
CA SER A 438 -10.36 -15.48 -13.16
C SER A 438 -10.94 -14.69 -11.96
N ASP A 439 -12.18 -14.97 -11.55
CA ASP A 439 -12.79 -14.28 -10.42
C ASP A 439 -12.36 -14.91 -9.09
N SER A 440 -12.35 -16.26 -9.02
CA SER A 440 -12.05 -16.98 -7.78
C SER A 440 -10.59 -17.42 -7.68
N LEU A 441 -9.80 -17.22 -8.73
CA LEU A 441 -8.43 -17.72 -8.92
C LEU A 441 -8.26 -19.21 -8.60
N LYS A 442 -9.33 -20.01 -8.74
CA LYS A 442 -9.26 -21.46 -8.59
C LYS A 442 -9.12 -22.11 -9.95
N PHE A 443 -8.24 -23.12 -10.06
CA PHE A 443 -8.16 -23.92 -11.27
C PHE A 443 -8.65 -25.36 -11.05
N HIS A 444 -9.17 -25.96 -12.09
CA HIS A 444 -9.95 -27.20 -12.09
C HIS A 444 -9.50 -28.12 -13.20
N LYS A 445 -9.75 -29.43 -13.03
CA LYS A 445 -9.76 -30.36 -14.18
C LYS A 445 -10.96 -30.04 -15.06
N PRO A 446 -10.89 -30.23 -16.40
CA PRO A 446 -11.98 -29.87 -17.31
C PRO A 446 -13.34 -30.51 -16.97
N GLY A 447 -13.36 -31.72 -16.43
CA GLY A 447 -14.59 -32.42 -16.00
C GLY A 447 -15.13 -32.02 -14.63
N CYS A 448 -14.59 -31.01 -13.98
CA CYS A 448 -15.11 -30.55 -12.68
C CYS A 448 -16.47 -29.87 -12.84
N SER A 449 -17.44 -30.18 -11.97
CA SER A 449 -18.78 -29.56 -12.01
C SER A 449 -18.75 -28.05 -11.85
N SER A 450 -17.72 -27.48 -11.21
CA SER A 450 -17.53 -26.04 -11.12
C SER A 450 -17.20 -25.38 -12.47
N VAL A 451 -16.67 -26.12 -13.44
CA VAL A 451 -16.35 -25.60 -14.76
C VAL A 451 -17.61 -25.41 -15.62
N SER A 452 -18.60 -26.31 -15.47
CA SER A 452 -19.87 -26.20 -16.20
C SER A 452 -20.72 -25.01 -15.78
N SER A 453 -20.59 -24.57 -14.53
CA SER A 453 -21.28 -23.39 -13.99
C SER A 453 -20.47 -22.09 -14.14
N MET A 454 -19.26 -22.15 -14.66
CA MET A 454 -18.36 -20.99 -14.79
C MET A 454 -18.74 -20.16 -16.03
N SER A 455 -18.82 -18.85 -15.89
CA SER A 455 -19.00 -17.92 -17.01
C SER A 455 -17.84 -18.05 -18.00
N GLN A 456 -18.16 -18.07 -19.30
CA GLN A 456 -17.14 -18.17 -20.34
C GLN A 456 -16.09 -17.05 -20.29
N ILE A 457 -16.50 -15.83 -19.89
CA ILE A 457 -15.60 -14.68 -19.76
C ILE A 457 -14.55 -14.87 -18.65
N ASN A 458 -14.83 -15.74 -17.68
CA ASN A 458 -13.96 -16.00 -16.55
C ASN A 458 -13.08 -17.24 -16.72
N LYS A 459 -13.23 -17.97 -17.83
CA LYS A 459 -12.41 -19.15 -18.10
C LYS A 459 -11.03 -18.78 -18.62
N VAL A 460 -10.00 -19.26 -17.93
CA VAL A 460 -8.59 -19.17 -18.33
C VAL A 460 -8.05 -20.58 -18.52
N PHE A 461 -7.37 -20.81 -19.63
CA PHE A 461 -6.94 -22.16 -20.04
C PHE A 461 -5.44 -22.35 -19.78
N PHE A 462 -5.06 -23.54 -19.25
CA PHE A 462 -3.68 -23.89 -18.97
C PHE A 462 -3.36 -25.29 -19.52
N LEU A 463 -2.16 -25.42 -20.09
CA LEU A 463 -1.66 -26.71 -20.60
C LEU A 463 -1.06 -27.55 -19.48
N GLU A 464 -0.40 -26.90 -18.52
CA GLU A 464 0.23 -27.60 -17.41
C GLU A 464 -0.22 -26.96 -16.07
N ARG A 465 -0.14 -27.75 -15.00
CA ARG A 465 -0.51 -27.29 -13.65
C ARG A 465 0.35 -26.11 -13.19
N ILE A 466 1.63 -26.15 -13.53
CA ILE A 466 2.58 -25.10 -13.19
C ILE A 466 2.21 -23.75 -13.83
N ASP A 467 1.59 -23.75 -15.03
CA ASP A 467 1.16 -22.53 -15.69
C ASP A 467 0.03 -21.83 -14.91
N ALA A 468 -0.87 -22.63 -14.30
CA ALA A 468 -1.91 -22.10 -13.43
C ALA A 468 -1.34 -21.54 -12.12
N THR A 469 -0.46 -22.28 -11.46
CA THR A 469 0.15 -21.86 -10.19
C THR A 469 1.06 -20.64 -10.35
N ASN A 470 1.81 -20.53 -11.44
CA ASN A 470 2.62 -19.35 -11.77
C ASN A 470 1.79 -18.08 -11.99
N LYS A 471 0.49 -18.25 -12.31
CA LYS A 471 -0.48 -17.14 -12.42
C LYS A 471 -1.35 -17.01 -11.15
N SER A 472 -0.88 -17.50 -10.04
CA SER A 472 -1.53 -17.40 -8.72
C SER A 472 -2.90 -18.09 -8.64
N TYR A 473 -3.16 -19.10 -9.49
CA TYR A 473 -4.36 -19.92 -9.35
C TYR A 473 -4.14 -21.03 -8.34
N VAL A 474 -5.08 -21.21 -7.43
CA VAL A 474 -5.04 -22.29 -6.42
C VAL A 474 -5.84 -23.51 -6.87
N PRO A 475 -5.47 -24.73 -6.46
CA PRO A 475 -6.20 -25.94 -6.81
C PRO A 475 -7.62 -25.95 -6.23
N CYS A 476 -8.60 -26.35 -7.03
CA CYS A 476 -9.96 -26.56 -6.55
C CYS A 476 -10.00 -27.72 -5.54
N GLY A 477 -10.48 -27.49 -4.32
CA GLY A 477 -10.60 -28.51 -3.28
C GLY A 477 -11.50 -29.71 -3.65
N ARG A 478 -12.47 -29.53 -4.58
CA ARG A 478 -13.39 -30.58 -5.03
C ARG A 478 -12.74 -31.55 -6.01
N CYS A 479 -12.11 -31.06 -7.07
CA CYS A 479 -11.53 -31.93 -8.11
C CYS A 479 -10.05 -32.21 -7.92
N LYS A 480 -9.37 -31.52 -7.03
CA LYS A 480 -7.94 -31.64 -6.70
C LYS A 480 -7.11 -31.80 -7.97
N PRO A 481 -7.02 -30.73 -8.77
CA PRO A 481 -6.35 -30.73 -10.07
C PRO A 481 -4.82 -30.83 -9.96
#